data_8031a1c3d75924051e86b201bc852b84
#
_entry.id   8031a1c3d75924051e86b201bc852b84
#
_cell.length_a   1.000
_cell.length_b   1.000
_cell.length_c   1.000
_cell.angle_alpha   90.00
_cell.angle_beta   90.00
_cell.angle_gamma   90.00
#
_symmetry.space_group_name_H-M   'P 1'
#
loop_
_entity.id
_entity.type
_entity.pdbx_description
1 polymer ?
#
loop_
_entity_poly.entity_id
_entity_poly.type
_entity_poly.pdbx_seq_one_letter_code
_entity_poly.pdbx_strand_id
1 'polypeptide(L)'
;RLMRFKNLLTILLLFVATLLWAEPITQSTARKKAVIFASKHGKTIAEDVKNLFKVRGKTKAQAMPYYVFNTNDDNGFVIVSGDDRTAEILAYSDKGRFNADEIPDNMREWLRYYAHVIGSLKSTSSVKASSTTLYDNGLREANSAISPLLSCTWNQGSPYYDRCPLVEGRRCYTGCVCTAAAQVMYYHQWPKSATTHISEHSFTYNNTRYTENELTPVVFDWKSMNDSYRDGQSDNSATAVAVLMQYVGQAIKSGYGPDGTGSSFTEVEHALKNNFGYDGNVQHLFRNNYSEEAWESMIYRELAERRPVLYAGTSSGGAHAFVCDGYDGNGLFHINWGWGGMCNGYFKLSVLNPDDNSGLGASSSSDGYSMNQDVLVGIQPPSKHADNPVATFYSDIDYKGKAVDLPEGEFLLSSLQSYGITNDDISSLKVKSGFKVVVYENDGFGGKSKSYTASTANMGSEWNKQVSSIKIEPNGKSGLSG
;
A
#
# COMPACT_ATOMS: atom_id res chain seq x y z
N ARG A 1 -33.08 16.40 -68.27
CA ARG A 1 -33.30 17.21 -67.03
C ARG A 1 -33.45 16.28 -65.88
N LEU A 2 -32.33 15.62 -65.47
CA LEU A 2 -32.25 14.85 -64.23
C LEU A 2 -30.78 14.33 -64.06
N MET A 3 -29.86 15.23 -64.23
CA MET A 3 -28.44 14.87 -64.13
C MET A 3 -27.65 16.04 -63.49
N ARG A 4 -27.96 16.40 -62.24
CA ARG A 4 -27.14 17.42 -61.48
C ARG A 4 -27.21 17.29 -59.99
N PHE A 5 -27.60 16.15 -59.43
CA PHE A 5 -27.68 16.01 -57.96
C PHE A 5 -26.92 14.80 -57.38
N LYS A 6 -26.04 14.15 -58.16
CA LYS A 6 -25.28 12.99 -57.67
C LYS A 6 -23.85 13.27 -57.24
N ASN A 7 -23.35 14.48 -57.39
CA ASN A 7 -21.95 14.80 -57.07
C ASN A 7 -21.75 15.64 -55.80
N LEU A 8 -22.80 15.87 -55.00
CA LEU A 8 -22.68 16.64 -53.77
C LEU A 8 -22.76 15.81 -52.48
N LEU A 9 -22.96 14.49 -52.63
CA LEU A 9 -23.10 13.62 -51.46
C LEU A 9 -21.89 12.71 -51.22
N THR A 10 -20.85 12.83 -52.05
CA THR A 10 -19.62 12.01 -51.91
C THR A 10 -18.47 12.74 -51.27
N ILE A 11 -18.66 14.02 -50.89
CA ILE A 11 -17.61 14.84 -50.25
C ILE A 11 -17.76 14.92 -48.71
N LEU A 12 -18.83 14.37 -48.15
CA LEU A 12 -19.15 14.57 -46.73
C LEU A 12 -18.94 13.29 -45.87
N LEU A 13 -18.15 12.33 -46.29
CA LEU A 13 -17.89 11.13 -45.53
C LEU A 13 -16.40 10.69 -45.61
N LEU A 14 -15.50 11.62 -45.83
CA LEU A 14 -14.15 11.53 -45.35
C LEU A 14 -14.10 12.09 -43.92
N PHE A 15 -14.89 11.53 -43.04
CA PHE A 15 -14.47 11.42 -41.65
C PHE A 15 -13.23 10.55 -41.67
N VAL A 16 -12.10 11.21 -41.73
CA VAL A 16 -10.83 10.63 -41.33
C VAL A 16 -11.05 10.13 -39.91
N ALA A 17 -11.44 8.86 -39.79
CA ALA A 17 -11.13 8.11 -38.60
C ALA A 17 -9.60 8.13 -38.51
N THR A 18 -9.05 9.15 -37.93
CA THR A 18 -7.69 9.07 -37.37
C THR A 18 -7.77 7.93 -36.41
N LEU A 19 -7.41 6.74 -36.86
CA LEU A 19 -7.02 5.66 -35.96
C LEU A 19 -5.97 6.29 -35.07
N LEU A 20 -6.39 6.66 -33.86
CA LEU A 20 -5.50 7.17 -32.84
C LEU A 20 -4.62 5.97 -32.44
N TRP A 21 -3.53 5.80 -33.19
CA TRP A 21 -2.51 4.83 -32.84
C TRP A 21 -1.91 5.31 -31.52
N ALA A 22 -1.75 4.40 -30.59
CA ALA A 22 -1.01 4.65 -29.38
C ALA A 22 0.44 4.97 -29.73
N GLU A 23 0.90 6.17 -29.39
CA GLU A 23 2.24 6.64 -29.72
C GLU A 23 3.06 6.90 -28.46
N PRO A 24 4.37 6.66 -28.52
CA PRO A 24 5.26 7.08 -27.46
C PRO A 24 5.16 8.59 -27.26
N ILE A 25 5.01 8.99 -26.02
CA ILE A 25 4.95 10.40 -25.64
C ILE A 25 6.35 11.03 -25.76
N THR A 26 6.43 12.20 -26.39
CA THR A 26 7.70 12.92 -26.47
C THR A 26 8.03 13.61 -25.13
N GLN A 27 9.30 13.88 -24.90
CA GLN A 27 9.74 14.63 -23.70
C GLN A 27 9.03 15.98 -23.57
N SER A 28 8.80 16.70 -24.67
CA SER A 28 8.08 17.98 -24.68
C SER A 28 6.63 17.82 -24.23
N THR A 29 5.96 16.76 -24.70
CA THR A 29 4.59 16.44 -24.27
C THR A 29 4.56 16.04 -22.80
N ALA A 30 5.47 15.17 -22.37
CA ALA A 30 5.58 14.78 -20.96
C ALA A 30 5.84 15.99 -20.04
N ARG A 31 6.71 16.93 -20.47
CA ARG A 31 6.96 18.18 -19.72
C ARG A 31 5.71 19.05 -19.57
N LYS A 32 4.91 19.19 -20.63
CA LYS A 32 3.64 19.91 -20.53
C LYS A 32 2.69 19.30 -19.50
N LYS A 33 2.60 17.97 -19.49
CA LYS A 33 1.80 17.22 -18.51
C LYS A 33 2.33 17.43 -17.09
N ALA A 34 3.64 17.34 -16.89
CA ALA A 34 4.28 17.60 -15.59
C ALA A 34 4.00 19.03 -15.10
N VAL A 35 4.08 20.05 -15.98
CA VAL A 35 3.79 21.45 -15.64
C VAL A 35 2.34 21.62 -15.21
N ILE A 36 1.39 21.06 -15.94
CA ILE A 36 -0.04 21.11 -15.60
C ILE A 36 -0.30 20.45 -14.25
N PHE A 37 0.28 19.28 -14.02
CA PHE A 37 0.14 18.56 -12.75
C PHE A 37 0.75 19.33 -11.59
N ALA A 38 2.02 19.76 -11.71
CA ALA A 38 2.74 20.48 -10.67
C ALA A 38 2.03 21.79 -10.29
N SER A 39 1.46 22.52 -11.27
CA SER A 39 0.72 23.77 -11.00
C SER A 39 -0.51 23.55 -10.12
N LYS A 40 -1.20 22.42 -10.24
CA LYS A 40 -2.32 22.06 -9.36
C LYS A 40 -1.88 21.81 -7.92
N HIS A 41 -0.61 21.46 -7.71
CA HIS A 41 0.02 21.26 -6.40
C HIS A 41 0.81 22.50 -5.94
N GLY A 42 0.63 23.65 -6.58
CA GLY A 42 1.33 24.89 -6.23
C GLY A 42 2.83 24.88 -6.52
N LYS A 43 3.30 23.99 -7.40
CA LYS A 43 4.71 23.78 -7.77
C LYS A 43 4.97 24.20 -9.22
N THR A 44 6.21 24.52 -9.52
CA THR A 44 6.70 24.80 -10.88
C THR A 44 7.81 23.84 -11.25
N ILE A 45 7.85 23.41 -12.51
CA ILE A 45 8.86 22.48 -13.02
C ILE A 45 10.11 23.21 -13.46
N ALA A 46 11.28 22.72 -13.07
CA ALA A 46 12.59 23.26 -13.43
C ALA A 46 12.82 23.26 -14.95
N GLU A 47 13.54 24.28 -15.45
CA GLU A 47 13.86 24.37 -16.88
C GLU A 47 14.88 23.31 -17.33
N ASP A 48 15.84 23.00 -16.46
CA ASP A 48 16.88 22.00 -16.74
C ASP A 48 16.38 20.58 -16.66
N VAL A 49 16.05 20.02 -17.81
CA VAL A 49 15.72 18.60 -17.96
C VAL A 49 17.01 17.85 -18.30
N LYS A 50 17.76 17.43 -17.31
CA LYS A 50 18.73 16.36 -17.54
C LYS A 50 17.96 15.07 -17.70
N ASN A 51 18.05 14.42 -18.87
CA ASN A 51 17.53 13.06 -19.06
C ASN A 51 18.22 12.14 -18.05
N LEU A 52 17.55 11.88 -16.93
CA LEU A 52 18.11 11.17 -15.77
C LEU A 52 18.21 9.65 -16.01
N PHE A 53 17.71 9.14 -17.14
CA PHE A 53 17.84 7.75 -17.51
C PHE A 53 18.66 7.58 -18.79
N LYS A 54 19.95 7.33 -18.63
CA LYS A 54 20.76 6.71 -19.70
C LYS A 54 20.51 5.20 -19.63
N VAL A 55 19.60 4.68 -20.46
CA VAL A 55 19.57 3.23 -20.75
C VAL A 55 20.88 2.89 -21.42
N ARG A 56 21.77 2.21 -20.69
CA ARG A 56 23.09 1.80 -21.19
C ARG A 56 22.88 0.91 -22.42
N GLY A 57 23.25 1.40 -23.62
CA GLY A 57 23.40 0.58 -24.82
C GLY A 57 22.32 0.71 -25.89
N LYS A 58 21.47 1.75 -25.97
CA LYS A 58 20.46 1.88 -27.04
C LYS A 58 20.60 3.14 -27.87
N THR A 59 20.53 2.95 -29.20
CA THR A 59 20.57 3.99 -30.24
C THR A 59 19.37 4.96 -30.12
N LYS A 60 19.53 6.17 -30.66
CA LYS A 60 18.69 7.36 -30.60
C LYS A 60 17.16 7.23 -30.88
N ALA A 61 16.62 6.06 -31.12
CA ALA A 61 15.24 5.87 -31.63
C ALA A 61 14.29 5.14 -30.67
N GLN A 62 14.71 4.79 -29.44
CA GLN A 62 13.81 4.07 -28.53
C GLN A 62 13.15 5.04 -27.55
N ALA A 63 11.80 5.09 -27.60
CA ALA A 63 10.99 5.90 -26.71
C ALA A 63 11.27 5.57 -25.22
N MET A 64 11.38 6.60 -24.41
CA MET A 64 11.59 6.45 -22.96
C MET A 64 10.34 5.84 -22.32
N PRO A 65 10.47 4.93 -21.36
CA PRO A 65 9.31 4.38 -20.66
C PRO A 65 8.62 5.43 -19.77
N TYR A 66 9.37 6.37 -19.21
CA TYR A 66 8.86 7.50 -18.45
C TYR A 66 9.87 8.65 -18.43
N TYR A 67 9.41 9.81 -17.98
CA TYR A 67 10.19 11.03 -17.83
C TYR A 67 10.09 11.55 -16.40
N VAL A 68 11.20 12.04 -15.83
CA VAL A 68 11.25 12.63 -14.50
C VAL A 68 11.55 14.10 -14.61
N PHE A 69 10.79 14.92 -13.88
CA PHE A 69 10.94 16.37 -13.83
C PHE A 69 11.00 16.84 -12.38
N ASN A 70 12.10 17.46 -11.98
CA ASN A 70 12.23 18.09 -10.68
C ASN A 70 11.50 19.45 -10.65
N THR A 71 11.08 19.89 -9.47
CA THR A 71 10.54 21.23 -9.26
C THR A 71 11.65 22.27 -9.17
N ASN A 72 11.32 23.55 -9.39
CA ASN A 72 12.30 24.67 -9.37
C ASN A 72 12.93 24.89 -8.01
N ASP A 73 12.21 24.61 -6.95
CA ASP A 73 12.65 24.76 -5.56
C ASP A 73 13.48 23.57 -5.06
N ASP A 74 13.82 22.61 -5.95
CA ASP A 74 14.45 21.33 -5.63
C ASP A 74 13.72 20.56 -4.51
N ASN A 75 12.45 20.87 -4.31
CA ASN A 75 11.62 20.31 -3.25
C ASN A 75 10.41 19.56 -3.82
N GLY A 76 10.69 18.62 -4.69
CA GLY A 76 9.71 17.73 -5.31
C GLY A 76 10.12 17.28 -6.70
N PHE A 77 9.38 16.30 -7.20
CA PHE A 77 9.51 15.80 -8.57
C PHE A 77 8.18 15.21 -9.07
N VAL A 78 8.06 15.10 -10.39
CA VAL A 78 6.92 14.43 -11.07
C VAL A 78 7.48 13.40 -12.05
N ILE A 79 6.90 12.20 -12.05
CA ILE A 79 7.19 11.13 -13.02
C ILE A 79 5.99 10.98 -13.94
N VAL A 80 6.23 11.18 -15.23
CA VAL A 80 5.22 11.11 -16.29
C VAL A 80 5.47 9.90 -17.16
N SER A 81 4.44 9.13 -17.50
CA SER A 81 4.57 8.00 -18.41
C SER A 81 5.10 8.42 -19.79
N GLY A 82 5.86 7.54 -20.41
CA GLY A 82 6.33 7.66 -21.80
C GLY A 82 5.37 7.04 -22.83
N ASP A 83 4.21 6.54 -22.40
CA ASP A 83 3.22 5.89 -23.24
C ASP A 83 1.81 6.34 -22.86
N ASP A 84 0.97 6.70 -23.83
CA ASP A 84 -0.37 7.25 -23.59
C ASP A 84 -1.45 6.19 -23.33
N ARG A 85 -1.08 4.91 -23.31
CA ARG A 85 -1.91 3.78 -22.89
C ARG A 85 -1.90 3.53 -21.40
N THR A 86 -1.08 4.25 -20.67
CA THR A 86 -0.92 4.11 -19.22
C THR A 86 -1.39 5.36 -18.49
N ALA A 87 -1.46 5.29 -17.16
CA ALA A 87 -1.70 6.46 -16.34
C ALA A 87 -0.70 7.59 -16.70
N GLU A 88 -1.20 8.81 -16.86
CA GLU A 88 -0.39 9.95 -17.26
C GLU A 88 0.70 10.28 -16.25
N ILE A 89 0.33 10.35 -14.96
CA ILE A 89 1.25 10.58 -13.84
C ILE A 89 1.46 9.25 -13.13
N LEU A 90 2.72 8.81 -13.08
CA LEU A 90 3.12 7.57 -12.42
C LEU A 90 3.51 7.79 -10.97
N ALA A 91 4.09 8.95 -10.67
CA ALA A 91 4.47 9.32 -9.31
C ALA A 91 4.73 10.81 -9.16
N TYR A 92 4.66 11.31 -7.93
CA TYR A 92 5.18 12.61 -7.54
C TYR A 92 5.61 12.62 -6.08
N SER A 93 6.45 13.57 -5.74
CA SER A 93 6.79 13.91 -4.36
C SER A 93 6.73 15.44 -4.18
N ASP A 94 6.29 15.86 -3.01
CA ASP A 94 6.29 17.27 -2.60
C ASP A 94 7.57 17.66 -1.87
N LYS A 95 8.49 16.72 -1.67
CA LYS A 95 9.71 16.89 -0.89
C LYS A 95 10.91 16.26 -1.59
N GLY A 96 12.05 16.92 -1.44
CA GLY A 96 13.34 16.44 -1.95
C GLY A 96 13.42 16.47 -3.48
N ARG A 97 14.62 16.26 -3.97
CA ARG A 97 14.95 16.23 -5.40
C ARG A 97 15.15 14.79 -5.85
N PHE A 98 14.68 14.45 -7.03
CA PHE A 98 15.04 13.18 -7.66
C PHE A 98 16.46 13.26 -8.22
N ASN A 99 17.34 12.39 -7.74
CA ASN A 99 18.66 12.13 -8.30
C ASN A 99 18.81 10.63 -8.57
N ALA A 100 18.89 10.23 -9.83
CA ALA A 100 18.90 8.82 -10.23
C ALA A 100 20.05 8.00 -9.61
N ASP A 101 21.15 8.63 -9.22
CA ASP A 101 22.30 7.98 -8.60
C ASP A 101 22.13 7.77 -7.10
N GLU A 102 21.19 8.49 -6.47
CA GLU A 102 21.01 8.55 -5.01
C GLU A 102 19.63 8.06 -4.55
N ILE A 103 18.72 7.67 -5.47
CA ILE A 103 17.40 7.18 -5.09
C ILE A 103 17.50 5.85 -4.32
N PRO A 104 16.54 5.58 -3.39
CA PRO A 104 16.43 4.30 -2.70
C PRO A 104 16.42 3.09 -3.64
N ASP A 105 17.05 2.00 -3.25
CA ASP A 105 17.12 0.80 -4.11
C ASP A 105 15.73 0.20 -4.36
N ASN A 106 14.85 0.19 -3.35
CA ASN A 106 13.45 -0.24 -3.51
C ASN A 106 12.68 0.66 -4.50
N MET A 107 12.86 1.98 -4.47
CA MET A 107 12.30 2.86 -5.48
C MET A 107 12.92 2.61 -6.87
N ARG A 108 14.20 2.34 -6.94
CA ARG A 108 14.89 2.00 -8.21
C ARG A 108 14.27 0.76 -8.86
N GLU A 109 13.99 -0.27 -8.06
CA GLU A 109 13.32 -1.48 -8.55
C GLU A 109 11.87 -1.19 -8.97
N TRP A 110 11.15 -0.36 -8.21
CA TRP A 110 9.80 0.07 -8.57
C TRP A 110 9.75 0.81 -9.91
N LEU A 111 10.72 1.68 -10.16
CA LEU A 111 10.85 2.36 -11.45
C LEU A 111 11.28 1.42 -12.59
N ARG A 112 12.03 0.35 -12.31
CA ARG A 112 12.31 -0.72 -13.28
C ARG A 112 11.04 -1.49 -13.64
N TYR A 113 10.18 -1.78 -12.65
CA TYR A 113 8.87 -2.36 -12.90
C TYR A 113 8.04 -1.47 -13.85
N TYR A 114 7.95 -0.16 -13.61
CA TYR A 114 7.31 0.76 -14.55
C TYR A 114 7.90 0.69 -15.94
N ALA A 115 9.21 0.71 -16.07
CA ALA A 115 9.89 0.65 -17.36
C ALA A 115 9.61 -0.65 -18.10
N HIS A 116 9.53 -1.77 -17.38
CA HIS A 116 9.21 -3.08 -17.95
C HIS A 116 7.78 -3.13 -18.49
N VAL A 117 6.81 -2.78 -17.66
CA VAL A 117 5.37 -2.79 -18.04
C VAL A 117 5.13 -1.88 -19.24
N ILE A 118 5.59 -0.63 -19.21
CA ILE A 118 5.43 0.33 -20.32
C ILE A 118 6.19 -0.17 -21.56
N GLY A 119 7.36 -0.79 -21.38
CA GLY A 119 8.14 -1.37 -22.47
C GLY A 119 7.45 -2.52 -23.16
N SER A 120 6.72 -3.36 -22.44
CA SER A 120 5.98 -4.50 -23.01
C SER A 120 4.81 -4.09 -23.88
N LEU A 121 4.20 -2.92 -23.62
CA LEU A 121 3.10 -2.39 -24.42
C LEU A 121 3.50 -2.08 -25.88
N LYS A 122 4.79 -1.85 -26.15
CA LYS A 122 5.29 -1.50 -27.48
C LYS A 122 5.21 -2.63 -28.50
N SER A 123 5.06 -3.87 -28.06
CA SER A 123 4.97 -5.05 -28.91
C SER A 123 3.55 -5.41 -29.31
N THR A 124 2.55 -4.78 -28.72
CA THR A 124 1.12 -5.03 -28.98
C THR A 124 0.48 -3.81 -29.65
N SER A 125 -0.05 -4.01 -30.86
CA SER A 125 -0.90 -3.01 -31.54
C SER A 125 -2.25 -2.97 -30.84
N SER A 126 -2.40 -2.18 -29.80
CA SER A 126 -3.67 -1.94 -29.14
C SER A 126 -4.11 -0.48 -29.30
N VAL A 127 -5.41 -0.29 -29.39
CA VAL A 127 -6.05 1.01 -29.50
C VAL A 127 -5.70 1.86 -28.28
N LYS A 128 -5.45 3.15 -28.54
CA LYS A 128 -5.25 4.16 -27.49
C LYS A 128 -6.34 4.06 -26.43
N ALA A 129 -5.97 3.88 -25.18
CA ALA A 129 -6.92 4.04 -24.10
C ALA A 129 -7.53 5.44 -24.19
N SER A 130 -8.85 5.52 -24.27
CA SER A 130 -9.53 6.80 -24.31
C SER A 130 -9.20 7.53 -23.02
N SER A 131 -8.51 8.66 -23.12
CA SER A 131 -8.24 9.56 -21.98
C SER A 131 -9.50 10.32 -21.56
N THR A 132 -10.65 9.84 -21.96
CA THR A 132 -11.91 10.28 -21.39
C THR A 132 -11.92 9.76 -19.97
N THR A 133 -11.80 10.66 -19.05
CA THR A 133 -12.27 10.61 -17.69
C THR A 133 -13.52 9.73 -17.53
N LEU A 134 -13.35 8.42 -17.54
CA LEU A 134 -14.38 7.45 -17.17
C LEU A 134 -14.56 7.38 -15.64
N TYR A 135 -14.14 8.43 -14.94
CA TYR A 135 -14.59 8.72 -13.59
C TYR A 135 -16.04 9.23 -13.55
N ASP A 136 -16.72 9.29 -14.69
CA ASP A 136 -18.09 9.79 -14.78
C ASP A 136 -19.09 8.74 -15.24
N ASN A 137 -19.00 7.55 -14.72
CA ASN A 137 -20.08 6.58 -14.72
C ASN A 137 -20.50 6.24 -13.29
N GLY A 138 -20.96 7.20 -12.57
CA GLY A 138 -22.11 7.23 -11.66
C GLY A 138 -22.24 6.19 -10.56
N LEU A 139 -21.18 5.41 -10.13
CA LEU A 139 -21.31 4.42 -9.05
C LEU A 139 -20.02 4.19 -8.25
N ARG A 140 -18.97 5.00 -8.42
CA ARG A 140 -17.87 5.04 -7.43
C ARG A 140 -17.87 6.41 -6.79
N GLU A 141 -18.23 6.47 -5.52
CA GLU A 141 -17.80 7.59 -4.69
C GLU A 141 -16.28 7.68 -4.83
N ALA A 142 -15.77 8.83 -5.30
CA ALA A 142 -14.35 9.05 -5.41
C ALA A 142 -13.74 8.84 -4.02
N ASN A 143 -12.82 7.87 -3.90
CA ASN A 143 -12.12 7.61 -2.66
C ASN A 143 -11.48 8.91 -2.16
N SER A 144 -11.76 9.30 -0.93
CA SER A 144 -11.21 10.51 -0.32
C SER A 144 -9.71 10.39 -0.11
N ALA A 145 -8.98 11.49 -0.23
CA ALA A 145 -7.56 11.52 0.09
C ALA A 145 -7.31 11.13 1.56
N ILE A 146 -6.23 10.39 1.78
CA ILE A 146 -5.76 9.97 3.10
C ILE A 146 -4.34 10.48 3.25
N SER A 147 -4.12 11.42 4.17
CA SER A 147 -2.77 11.92 4.47
C SER A 147 -1.88 10.78 4.97
N PRO A 148 -0.56 10.83 4.72
CA PRO A 148 0.37 9.83 5.23
C PRO A 148 0.16 9.58 6.72
N LEU A 149 0.04 8.30 7.09
CA LEU A 149 -0.23 7.87 8.46
C LEU A 149 1.02 7.95 9.32
N LEU A 150 2.18 7.61 8.76
CA LEU A 150 3.46 7.63 9.44
C LEU A 150 4.02 9.06 9.49
N SER A 151 4.49 9.47 10.67
CA SER A 151 5.28 10.70 10.85
C SER A 151 6.78 10.45 10.62
N CYS A 152 7.24 9.23 10.88
CA CYS A 152 8.65 8.88 10.87
C CYS A 152 9.23 8.70 9.46
N THR A 153 10.51 9.03 9.35
CA THR A 153 11.32 8.88 8.14
C THR A 153 12.61 8.12 8.47
N TRP A 154 12.46 6.86 8.88
CA TRP A 154 13.59 6.08 9.36
C TRP A 154 14.45 5.53 8.22
N ASN A 155 15.68 5.11 8.59
CA ASN A 155 16.70 4.60 7.69
C ASN A 155 17.24 3.26 8.20
N GLN A 156 18.18 2.65 7.48
CA GLN A 156 18.75 1.34 7.78
C GLN A 156 20.15 1.41 8.40
N GLY A 157 20.80 2.57 8.36
CA GLY A 157 22.13 2.84 8.90
C GLY A 157 22.11 3.29 10.37
N SER A 158 23.16 4.04 10.80
CA SER A 158 23.20 4.61 12.15
C SER A 158 22.14 5.69 12.35
N PRO A 159 21.49 5.77 13.55
CA PRO A 159 21.69 4.92 14.73
C PRO A 159 20.84 3.65 14.73
N TYR A 160 20.01 3.43 13.74
CA TYR A 160 19.06 2.32 13.70
C TYR A 160 19.73 0.95 13.80
N TYR A 161 20.87 0.77 13.16
CA TYR A 161 21.62 -0.49 13.14
C TYR A 161 22.57 -0.68 14.33
N ASP A 162 22.70 0.27 15.27
CA ASP A 162 23.79 0.27 16.26
C ASP A 162 23.80 -0.96 17.16
N ARG A 163 22.68 -1.69 17.22
CA ARG A 163 22.52 -2.98 17.89
C ARG A 163 22.40 -4.18 16.96
N CYS A 164 22.54 -4.00 15.66
CA CYS A 164 22.61 -5.13 14.73
C CYS A 164 23.95 -5.88 14.87
N PRO A 165 24.06 -7.14 14.41
CA PRO A 165 25.28 -7.93 14.48
C PRO A 165 26.48 -7.29 13.80
N LEU A 166 27.67 -7.68 14.24
CA LEU A 166 28.92 -7.45 13.52
C LEU A 166 29.28 -8.70 12.71
N VAL A 167 29.50 -8.53 11.42
CA VAL A 167 29.93 -9.56 10.50
C VAL A 167 31.21 -9.11 9.82
N GLU A 168 32.27 -9.91 9.91
CA GLU A 168 33.60 -9.54 9.39
C GLU A 168 34.08 -8.16 9.88
N GLY A 169 33.75 -7.80 11.15
CA GLY A 169 34.08 -6.52 11.75
C GLY A 169 33.28 -5.33 11.28
N ARG A 170 32.31 -5.50 10.39
CA ARG A 170 31.40 -4.46 9.89
C ARG A 170 29.99 -4.61 10.50
N ARG A 171 29.36 -3.48 10.82
CA ARG A 171 27.97 -3.46 11.32
C ARG A 171 27.02 -3.83 10.18
N CYS A 172 26.10 -4.77 10.42
CA CYS A 172 25.07 -5.12 9.48
C CYS A 172 23.97 -4.06 9.45
N TYR A 173 23.39 -3.81 8.26
CA TYR A 173 22.21 -2.96 8.15
C TYR A 173 20.98 -3.61 8.83
N THR A 174 19.99 -2.79 9.22
CA THR A 174 18.71 -3.31 9.73
C THR A 174 17.96 -4.09 8.66
N GLY A 175 18.09 -3.70 7.40
CA GLY A 175 17.34 -4.23 6.26
C GLY A 175 15.98 -3.54 6.08
N CYS A 176 15.51 -3.51 4.83
CA CYS A 176 14.27 -2.82 4.46
C CYS A 176 13.03 -3.42 5.14
N VAL A 177 12.97 -4.75 5.30
CA VAL A 177 11.84 -5.45 5.94
C VAL A 177 11.75 -5.08 7.43
N CYS A 178 12.88 -5.12 8.14
CA CYS A 178 12.95 -4.72 9.55
C CYS A 178 12.56 -3.25 9.73
N THR A 179 13.14 -2.36 8.91
CA THR A 179 12.87 -0.92 8.98
C THR A 179 11.39 -0.62 8.72
N ALA A 180 10.79 -1.23 7.70
CA ALA A 180 9.37 -1.05 7.38
C ALA A 180 8.47 -1.54 8.53
N ALA A 181 8.73 -2.74 9.07
CA ALA A 181 7.98 -3.28 10.20
C ALA A 181 8.11 -2.39 11.46
N ALA A 182 9.33 -1.96 11.78
CA ALA A 182 9.60 -1.10 12.93
C ALA A 182 8.89 0.28 12.81
N GLN A 183 8.83 0.88 11.61
CA GLN A 183 8.08 2.11 11.37
C GLN A 183 6.57 1.95 11.64
N VAL A 184 5.97 0.84 11.23
CA VAL A 184 4.56 0.54 11.52
C VAL A 184 4.35 0.29 13.02
N MET A 185 5.28 -0.39 13.68
CA MET A 185 5.24 -0.58 15.14
C MET A 185 5.35 0.74 15.89
N TYR A 186 6.20 1.65 15.44
CA TYR A 186 6.32 3.00 15.99
C TYR A 186 5.05 3.83 15.79
N TYR A 187 4.43 3.76 14.64
CA TYR A 187 3.13 4.41 14.39
C TYR A 187 2.07 3.97 15.41
N HIS A 188 1.97 2.68 15.70
CA HIS A 188 1.04 2.15 16.69
C HIS A 188 1.51 2.35 18.13
N GLN A 189 2.81 2.63 18.36
CA GLN A 189 3.45 2.55 19.68
C GLN A 189 3.09 1.24 20.40
N TRP A 190 3.25 0.12 19.69
CA TRP A 190 2.85 -1.21 20.16
C TRP A 190 3.99 -2.25 19.98
N PRO A 191 4.15 -3.20 20.95
CA PRO A 191 3.38 -3.45 22.18
C PRO A 191 3.62 -2.40 23.27
N LYS A 192 2.63 -2.23 24.14
CA LYS A 192 2.72 -1.37 25.35
C LYS A 192 3.23 -2.11 26.57
N SER A 193 3.18 -3.45 26.54
CA SER A 193 3.74 -4.35 27.55
C SER A 193 5.06 -4.95 27.03
N ALA A 194 5.69 -5.77 27.85
CA ALA A 194 6.89 -6.47 27.44
C ALA A 194 6.58 -7.41 26.25
N THR A 195 7.56 -7.50 25.32
CA THR A 195 7.54 -8.51 24.26
C THR A 195 7.57 -9.92 24.86
N THR A 196 7.34 -10.95 24.04
CA THR A 196 7.73 -12.31 24.43
C THR A 196 9.25 -12.43 24.38
N HIS A 197 9.76 -13.53 24.91
CA HIS A 197 11.13 -13.97 24.68
C HIS A 197 11.36 -14.21 23.18
N ILE A 198 12.48 -13.73 22.63
CA ILE A 198 12.87 -13.97 21.24
C ILE A 198 14.04 -14.94 21.24
N SER A 199 13.84 -16.09 20.60
CA SER A 199 14.80 -17.17 20.56
C SER A 199 16.12 -16.75 19.90
N GLU A 200 17.17 -17.49 20.20
CA GLU A 200 18.43 -17.36 19.47
C GLU A 200 18.20 -17.48 17.96
N HIS A 201 18.95 -16.74 17.18
CA HIS A 201 18.85 -16.71 15.74
C HIS A 201 20.21 -16.92 15.09
N SER A 202 20.28 -17.87 14.16
CA SER A 202 21.49 -18.11 13.36
C SER A 202 21.25 -17.77 11.89
N PHE A 203 22.24 -17.14 11.30
CA PHE A 203 22.26 -16.79 9.87
C PHE A 203 23.62 -17.08 9.26
N THR A 204 23.72 -17.07 7.93
CA THR A 204 24.96 -17.34 7.21
C THR A 204 25.32 -16.17 6.31
N TYR A 205 26.57 -15.73 6.40
CA TYR A 205 27.16 -14.75 5.48
C TYR A 205 28.50 -15.25 4.99
N ASN A 206 28.76 -15.21 3.68
CA ASN A 206 29.99 -15.71 3.05
C ASN A 206 30.40 -17.12 3.56
N ASN A 207 29.44 -18.05 3.60
CA ASN A 207 29.60 -19.42 4.12
C ASN A 207 30.00 -19.53 5.61
N THR A 208 30.02 -18.44 6.35
CA THR A 208 30.26 -18.44 7.80
C THR A 208 28.94 -18.30 8.54
N ARG A 209 28.70 -19.18 9.51
CA ARG A 209 27.53 -19.13 10.38
C ARG A 209 27.79 -18.18 11.55
N TYR A 210 26.85 -17.29 11.77
CA TYR A 210 26.79 -16.36 12.91
C TYR A 210 25.56 -16.69 13.75
N THR A 211 25.61 -16.40 15.04
CA THR A 211 24.49 -16.65 15.96
C THR A 211 24.32 -15.45 16.88
N GLU A 212 23.11 -14.91 16.91
CA GLU A 212 22.68 -13.92 17.89
C GLU A 212 22.02 -14.64 19.06
N ASN A 213 22.42 -14.28 20.29
CA ASN A 213 21.84 -14.86 21.49
C ASN A 213 20.35 -14.51 21.62
N GLU A 214 19.64 -15.31 22.40
CA GLU A 214 18.27 -15.01 22.77
C GLU A 214 18.09 -13.62 23.39
N LEU A 215 16.94 -12.97 23.16
CA LEU A 215 16.59 -11.70 23.76
C LEU A 215 15.49 -11.88 24.81
N THR A 216 15.77 -11.39 26.00
CA THR A 216 14.78 -11.38 27.10
C THR A 216 13.64 -10.40 26.78
N PRO A 217 12.43 -10.60 27.36
CA PRO A 217 11.32 -9.66 27.15
C PRO A 217 11.68 -8.22 27.47
N VAL A 218 11.28 -7.28 26.62
CA VAL A 218 11.54 -5.84 26.77
C VAL A 218 10.26 -5.02 26.61
N VAL A 219 10.14 -3.92 27.34
CA VAL A 219 9.17 -2.86 27.09
C VAL A 219 9.86 -1.78 26.28
N PHE A 220 9.34 -1.48 25.08
CA PHE A 220 9.92 -0.44 24.25
C PHE A 220 9.65 0.95 24.80
N ASP A 221 10.65 1.80 24.77
CA ASP A 221 10.52 3.21 25.19
C ASP A 221 10.07 4.08 24.02
N TRP A 222 8.79 3.92 23.64
CA TRP A 222 8.17 4.64 22.53
C TRP A 222 8.28 6.16 22.66
N LYS A 223 8.24 6.68 23.89
CA LYS A 223 8.25 8.13 24.16
C LYS A 223 9.60 8.78 23.89
N SER A 224 10.67 8.02 24.01
CA SER A 224 12.03 8.51 23.73
C SER A 224 12.38 8.45 22.24
N MET A 225 11.60 7.71 21.42
CA MET A 225 11.86 7.61 19.98
C MET A 225 11.45 8.89 19.26
N ASN A 226 12.20 9.23 18.19
CA ASN A 226 11.99 10.38 17.32
C ASN A 226 11.55 9.97 15.92
N ASP A 227 10.89 10.87 15.20
CA ASP A 227 10.48 10.66 13.82
C ASP A 227 11.65 10.55 12.83
N SER A 228 12.81 11.12 13.19
CA SER A 228 14.03 11.05 12.38
C SER A 228 15.29 11.16 13.24
N TYR A 229 16.42 10.70 12.72
CA TYR A 229 17.71 10.71 13.40
C TYR A 229 18.80 11.18 12.43
N ARG A 230 19.82 11.83 12.99
CA ARG A 230 21.06 12.14 12.27
C ARG A 230 21.99 10.92 12.30
N ASP A 231 22.76 10.75 11.24
CA ASP A 231 23.79 9.73 11.21
C ASP A 231 24.78 9.90 12.39
N GLY A 232 25.10 8.81 13.08
CA GLY A 232 25.95 8.79 14.25
C GLY A 232 25.33 9.40 15.52
N GLN A 233 24.03 9.68 15.57
CA GLN A 233 23.37 10.13 16.80
C GLN A 233 23.45 9.05 17.88
N SER A 234 23.81 9.42 19.12
CA SER A 234 24.14 8.48 20.22
C SER A 234 23.58 8.93 21.57
N ASP A 235 22.31 9.29 21.60
CA ASP A 235 21.56 9.64 22.82
C ASP A 235 20.54 8.54 23.21
N ASN A 236 19.74 8.81 24.24
CA ASN A 236 18.71 7.87 24.68
C ASN A 236 17.67 7.56 23.57
N SER A 237 17.37 8.54 22.72
CA SER A 237 16.41 8.33 21.61
C SER A 237 17.00 7.39 20.55
N ALA A 238 18.27 7.55 20.22
CA ALA A 238 19.01 6.67 19.33
C ALA A 238 19.12 5.25 19.91
N THR A 239 19.35 5.13 21.21
CA THR A 239 19.35 3.84 21.90
C THR A 239 17.98 3.16 21.83
N ALA A 240 16.90 3.90 22.05
CA ALA A 240 15.53 3.36 22.02
C ALA A 240 15.18 2.78 20.64
N VAL A 241 15.46 3.50 19.55
CA VAL A 241 15.19 3.00 18.20
C VAL A 241 16.08 1.83 17.83
N ALA A 242 17.36 1.83 18.23
CA ALA A 242 18.27 0.71 17.98
C ALA A 242 17.84 -0.57 18.71
N VAL A 243 17.27 -0.45 19.94
CA VAL A 243 16.68 -1.59 20.67
C VAL A 243 15.48 -2.14 19.89
N LEU A 244 14.56 -1.29 19.41
CA LEU A 244 13.44 -1.74 18.60
C LEU A 244 13.93 -2.50 17.37
N MET A 245 14.88 -1.94 16.62
CA MET A 245 15.43 -2.58 15.42
C MET A 245 16.10 -3.93 15.70
N GLN A 246 16.82 -4.05 16.82
CA GLN A 246 17.41 -5.32 17.25
C GLN A 246 16.36 -6.40 17.47
N TYR A 247 15.30 -6.07 18.23
CA TYR A 247 14.25 -7.02 18.58
C TYR A 247 13.42 -7.41 17.36
N VAL A 248 13.04 -6.44 16.51
CA VAL A 248 12.32 -6.70 15.28
C VAL A 248 13.19 -7.55 14.33
N GLY A 249 14.42 -7.15 14.09
CA GLY A 249 15.33 -7.85 13.18
C GLY A 249 15.58 -9.31 13.56
N GLN A 250 15.73 -9.60 14.85
CA GLN A 250 15.92 -10.99 15.32
C GLN A 250 14.59 -11.77 15.29
N ALA A 251 13.47 -11.17 15.67
CA ALA A 251 12.16 -11.82 15.65
C ALA A 251 11.73 -12.23 14.23
N ILE A 252 12.05 -11.43 13.22
CA ILE A 252 11.79 -11.73 11.82
C ILE A 252 12.87 -12.58 11.16
N LYS A 253 13.78 -13.16 11.93
CA LYS A 253 14.87 -14.03 11.47
C LYS A 253 15.68 -13.43 10.32
N SER A 254 16.13 -12.19 10.49
CA SER A 254 16.90 -11.48 9.47
C SER A 254 18.17 -12.23 9.07
N GLY A 255 18.38 -12.39 7.76
CA GLY A 255 19.67 -12.79 7.19
C GLY A 255 20.57 -11.57 7.13
N TYR A 256 21.29 -11.33 8.24
CA TYR A 256 22.10 -10.13 8.40
C TYR A 256 23.34 -10.12 7.51
N GLY A 257 23.63 -8.95 6.92
CA GLY A 257 24.84 -8.70 6.18
C GLY A 257 25.25 -7.22 6.19
N PRO A 258 26.55 -6.93 6.15
CA PRO A 258 27.04 -5.55 6.09
C PRO A 258 26.83 -4.88 4.73
N ASP A 259 26.50 -5.64 3.70
CA ASP A 259 26.19 -5.13 2.36
C ASP A 259 24.68 -5.13 2.06
N GLY A 260 23.86 -5.69 2.98
CA GLY A 260 22.41 -5.77 2.91
C GLY A 260 21.87 -6.86 3.82
N THR A 261 20.72 -6.61 4.42
CA THR A 261 20.02 -7.53 5.32
C THR A 261 18.62 -7.78 4.79
N GLY A 262 18.17 -9.03 4.76
CA GLY A 262 16.87 -9.42 4.24
C GLY A 262 16.07 -10.28 5.21
N SER A 263 14.75 -10.31 5.01
CA SER A 263 13.81 -11.21 5.65
C SER A 263 12.58 -11.39 4.75
N SER A 264 11.56 -12.10 5.21
CA SER A 264 10.31 -12.32 4.48
C SER A 264 9.10 -11.79 5.25
N PHE A 265 8.02 -11.49 4.53
CA PHE A 265 6.76 -11.10 5.17
C PHE A 265 6.10 -12.24 5.96
N THR A 266 6.38 -13.49 5.63
CA THR A 266 5.96 -14.63 6.45
C THR A 266 6.57 -14.57 7.86
N GLU A 267 7.86 -14.23 7.95
CA GLU A 267 8.50 -14.07 9.27
C GLU A 267 8.01 -12.81 10.00
N VAL A 268 7.71 -11.73 9.27
CA VAL A 268 7.10 -10.52 9.87
C VAL A 268 5.72 -10.81 10.42
N GLU A 269 4.85 -11.50 9.65
CA GLU A 269 3.52 -11.91 10.10
C GLU A 269 3.61 -12.72 11.39
N HIS A 270 4.50 -13.73 11.40
CA HIS A 270 4.73 -14.57 12.57
C HIS A 270 5.20 -13.75 13.79
N ALA A 271 6.19 -12.85 13.60
CA ALA A 271 6.75 -12.05 14.67
C ALA A 271 5.72 -11.06 15.25
N LEU A 272 4.96 -10.37 14.39
CA LEU A 272 3.91 -9.45 14.83
C LEU A 272 2.89 -10.15 15.73
N LYS A 273 2.41 -11.32 15.34
CA LYS A 273 1.41 -12.08 16.12
C LYS A 273 2.00 -12.68 17.40
N ASN A 274 3.15 -13.36 17.32
CA ASN A 274 3.63 -14.22 18.39
C ASN A 274 4.65 -13.53 19.33
N ASN A 275 5.41 -12.55 18.84
CA ASN A 275 6.40 -11.84 19.64
C ASN A 275 5.93 -10.47 20.11
N PHE A 276 5.14 -9.77 19.29
CA PHE A 276 4.73 -8.39 19.56
C PHE A 276 3.24 -8.25 19.88
N GLY A 277 2.48 -9.36 19.92
CA GLY A 277 1.09 -9.37 20.37
C GLY A 277 0.16 -8.49 19.53
N TYR A 278 0.39 -8.41 18.22
CA TYR A 278 -0.53 -7.81 17.27
C TYR A 278 -1.77 -8.69 17.06
N ASP A 279 -2.81 -8.11 16.48
CA ASP A 279 -4.05 -8.81 16.16
C ASP A 279 -3.77 -10.05 15.29
N GLY A 280 -4.49 -11.15 15.55
CA GLY A 280 -4.38 -12.39 14.79
C GLY A 280 -4.80 -12.29 13.32
N ASN A 281 -5.46 -11.19 12.95
CA ASN A 281 -5.96 -10.91 11.60
C ASN A 281 -4.89 -10.34 10.64
N VAL A 282 -3.65 -10.13 11.07
CA VAL A 282 -2.55 -9.83 10.15
C VAL A 282 -2.47 -10.93 9.09
N GLN A 283 -2.45 -10.57 7.81
CA GLN A 283 -2.45 -11.51 6.68
C GLN A 283 -1.39 -11.16 5.66
N HIS A 284 -0.68 -12.17 5.17
CA HIS A 284 0.24 -12.07 4.04
C HIS A 284 -0.50 -12.41 2.74
N LEU A 285 -0.64 -11.44 1.85
CA LEU A 285 -1.39 -11.56 0.60
C LEU A 285 -0.50 -11.30 -0.61
N PHE A 286 -0.77 -12.03 -1.70
CA PHE A 286 0.01 -11.98 -2.93
C PHE A 286 -0.80 -11.33 -4.06
N ARG A 287 -0.18 -10.37 -4.76
CA ARG A 287 -0.78 -9.60 -5.86
C ARG A 287 -1.44 -10.47 -6.93
N ASN A 288 -0.84 -11.61 -7.26
CA ASN A 288 -1.30 -12.51 -8.32
C ASN A 288 -2.69 -13.12 -8.07
N ASN A 289 -3.19 -13.05 -6.83
CA ASN A 289 -4.50 -13.58 -6.46
C ASN A 289 -5.64 -12.55 -6.62
N TYR A 290 -5.34 -11.33 -7.10
CA TYR A 290 -6.28 -10.22 -7.14
C TYR A 290 -6.26 -9.54 -8.51
N SER A 291 -7.42 -9.03 -8.95
CA SER A 291 -7.44 -8.04 -10.01
C SER A 291 -6.77 -6.75 -9.54
N GLU A 292 -6.34 -5.89 -10.45
CA GLU A 292 -5.74 -4.60 -10.14
C GLU A 292 -6.64 -3.76 -9.23
N GLU A 293 -7.90 -3.67 -9.61
CA GLU A 293 -8.92 -2.92 -8.90
C GLU A 293 -9.19 -3.46 -7.49
N ALA A 294 -9.29 -4.79 -7.34
CA ALA A 294 -9.48 -5.42 -6.04
C ALA A 294 -8.27 -5.20 -5.12
N TRP A 295 -7.06 -5.21 -5.68
CA TRP A 295 -5.82 -4.96 -4.96
C TRP A 295 -5.74 -3.53 -4.44
N GLU A 296 -5.92 -2.54 -5.31
CA GLU A 296 -5.88 -1.12 -4.92
C GLU A 296 -7.02 -0.78 -3.94
N SER A 297 -8.23 -1.33 -4.15
CA SER A 297 -9.37 -1.13 -3.26
C SER A 297 -9.12 -1.74 -1.87
N MET A 298 -8.47 -2.90 -1.80
CA MET A 298 -8.08 -3.51 -0.52
C MET A 298 -7.08 -2.64 0.22
N ILE A 299 -6.02 -2.18 -0.45
CA ILE A 299 -5.01 -1.31 0.16
C ILE A 299 -5.64 0.01 0.62
N TYR A 300 -6.49 0.63 -0.22
CA TYR A 300 -7.21 1.84 0.18
C TYR A 300 -8.02 1.63 1.47
N ARG A 301 -8.75 0.52 1.60
CA ARG A 301 -9.52 0.21 2.82
C ARG A 301 -8.65 0.09 4.05
N GLU A 302 -7.49 -0.56 3.96
CA GLU A 302 -6.54 -0.62 5.07
C GLU A 302 -6.15 0.80 5.53
N LEU A 303 -5.82 1.68 4.58
CA LEU A 303 -5.43 3.06 4.88
C LEU A 303 -6.61 3.88 5.46
N ALA A 304 -7.83 3.68 4.94
CA ALA A 304 -9.04 4.34 5.45
C ALA A 304 -9.34 3.92 6.90
N GLU A 305 -9.04 2.67 7.25
CA GLU A 305 -9.12 2.14 8.62
C GLU A 305 -7.86 2.43 9.46
N ARG A 306 -7.00 3.35 8.99
CA ARG A 306 -5.79 3.79 9.70
C ARG A 306 -4.77 2.68 9.94
N ARG A 307 -4.72 1.69 9.06
CA ARG A 307 -3.72 0.62 9.07
C ARG A 307 -2.70 0.80 7.95
N PRO A 308 -1.46 1.20 8.26
CA PRO A 308 -0.38 1.22 7.28
C PRO A 308 -0.13 -0.20 6.75
N VAL A 309 0.14 -0.31 5.45
CA VAL A 309 0.38 -1.58 4.76
C VAL A 309 1.87 -1.79 4.56
N LEU A 310 2.40 -2.92 5.01
CA LEU A 310 3.73 -3.34 4.59
C LEU A 310 3.63 -3.89 3.17
N TYR A 311 4.42 -3.35 2.27
CA TYR A 311 4.40 -3.67 0.86
C TYR A 311 5.77 -4.14 0.41
N ALA A 312 5.83 -5.22 -0.34
CA ALA A 312 7.07 -5.71 -0.92
C ALA A 312 6.93 -5.99 -2.41
N GLY A 313 8.05 -5.91 -3.09
CA GLY A 313 8.21 -6.36 -4.47
C GLY A 313 9.50 -7.14 -4.62
N THR A 314 9.44 -8.26 -5.32
CA THR A 314 10.60 -9.12 -5.60
C THR A 314 10.90 -9.10 -7.09
N SER A 315 12.12 -8.75 -7.45
CA SER A 315 12.65 -8.79 -8.81
C SER A 315 13.92 -9.64 -8.88
N SER A 316 14.49 -9.80 -10.06
CA SER A 316 15.82 -10.41 -10.23
C SER A 316 16.96 -9.62 -9.55
N GLY A 317 16.72 -8.35 -9.20
CA GLY A 317 17.66 -7.49 -8.49
C GLY A 317 17.57 -7.60 -6.97
N GLY A 318 16.60 -8.35 -6.44
CA GLY A 318 16.39 -8.53 -5.00
C GLY A 318 14.94 -8.32 -4.58
N ALA A 319 14.66 -8.56 -3.30
CA ALA A 319 13.38 -8.26 -2.66
C ALA A 319 13.51 -6.97 -1.84
N HIS A 320 12.53 -6.08 -1.97
CA HIS A 320 12.52 -4.80 -1.26
C HIS A 320 11.18 -4.55 -0.62
N ALA A 321 11.21 -4.16 0.67
CA ALA A 321 10.03 -3.80 1.45
C ALA A 321 9.99 -2.30 1.73
N PHE A 322 8.77 -1.78 1.88
CA PHE A 322 8.47 -0.38 2.21
C PHE A 322 7.08 -0.27 2.85
N VAL A 323 6.69 0.92 3.26
CA VAL A 323 5.36 1.16 3.82
C VAL A 323 4.51 1.96 2.85
N CYS A 324 3.30 1.48 2.59
CA CYS A 324 2.24 2.23 1.93
C CYS A 324 1.31 2.78 3.03
N ASP A 325 1.19 4.11 3.13
CA ASP A 325 0.56 4.74 4.29
C ASP A 325 -0.31 5.97 3.99
N GLY A 326 -0.63 6.22 2.72
CA GLY A 326 -1.50 7.32 2.34
C GLY A 326 -2.07 7.19 0.93
N TYR A 327 -2.99 8.08 0.56
CA TYR A 327 -3.64 8.11 -0.74
C TYR A 327 -3.98 9.55 -1.15
N ASP A 328 -3.73 9.95 -2.39
CA ASP A 328 -3.90 11.34 -2.85
C ASP A 328 -5.32 11.72 -3.28
N GLY A 329 -6.25 10.76 -3.28
CA GLY A 329 -7.62 10.95 -3.80
C GLY A 329 -7.74 10.75 -5.30
N ASN A 330 -6.63 10.51 -6.03
CA ASN A 330 -6.60 10.43 -7.49
C ASN A 330 -5.90 9.16 -8.01
N GLY A 331 -5.78 8.14 -7.17
CA GLY A 331 -5.22 6.84 -7.54
C GLY A 331 -3.71 6.73 -7.37
N LEU A 332 -3.09 7.61 -6.60
CA LEU A 332 -1.69 7.51 -6.21
C LEU A 332 -1.59 7.25 -4.70
N PHE A 333 -0.78 6.28 -4.32
CA PHE A 333 -0.59 5.86 -2.94
C PHE A 333 0.72 6.41 -2.38
N HIS A 334 0.71 6.92 -1.14
CA HIS A 334 1.92 7.42 -0.51
C HIS A 334 2.79 6.26 -0.06
N ILE A 335 4.08 6.34 -0.40
CA ILE A 335 5.10 5.34 -0.10
C ILE A 335 6.21 5.97 0.75
N ASN A 336 6.47 5.33 1.88
CA ASN A 336 7.64 5.58 2.71
C ASN A 336 8.68 4.47 2.44
N TRP A 337 9.76 4.83 1.75
CA TRP A 337 10.77 3.88 1.29
C TRP A 337 11.68 3.33 2.39
N GLY A 338 11.68 3.92 3.59
CA GLY A 338 12.58 3.51 4.68
C GLY A 338 14.04 3.92 4.48
N TRP A 339 14.27 5.08 3.84
CA TRP A 339 15.58 5.63 3.51
C TRP A 339 15.70 7.09 3.95
N GLY A 340 15.39 7.36 5.21
CA GLY A 340 15.50 8.71 5.78
C GLY A 340 14.54 9.73 5.17
N GLY A 341 13.44 9.28 4.56
CA GLY A 341 12.46 10.13 3.87
C GLY A 341 12.84 10.46 2.43
N MET A 342 13.98 9.98 1.94
CA MET A 342 14.43 10.22 0.58
C MET A 342 13.42 9.67 -0.42
N CYS A 343 12.95 10.53 -1.32
CA CYS A 343 11.97 10.23 -2.38
C CYS A 343 10.63 9.68 -1.87
N ASN A 344 10.29 9.81 -0.59
CA ASN A 344 8.93 9.51 -0.14
C ASN A 344 7.96 10.36 -0.94
N GLY A 345 6.83 9.78 -1.34
CA GLY A 345 5.87 10.46 -2.22
C GLY A 345 4.75 9.54 -2.66
N TYR A 346 4.02 9.95 -3.66
CA TYR A 346 2.84 9.26 -4.16
C TYR A 346 3.15 8.53 -5.46
N PHE A 347 2.79 7.24 -5.54
CA PHE A 347 3.15 6.34 -6.62
C PHE A 347 1.93 5.52 -7.07
N LYS A 348 1.86 5.22 -8.37
CA LYS A 348 0.92 4.21 -8.87
C LYS A 348 1.36 2.82 -8.39
N LEU A 349 0.42 2.05 -7.85
CA LEU A 349 0.65 0.64 -7.55
C LEU A 349 0.51 -0.21 -8.81
N SER A 350 -0.28 0.22 -9.77
CA SER A 350 -0.47 -0.37 -11.08
C SER A 350 -0.26 0.66 -12.18
N VAL A 351 0.40 0.28 -13.26
CA VAL A 351 0.74 1.19 -14.37
C VAL A 351 -0.27 1.11 -15.50
N LEU A 352 -0.97 -0.02 -15.65
CA LEU A 352 -1.95 -0.25 -16.69
C LEU A 352 -3.27 0.44 -16.36
N ASN A 353 -3.97 0.89 -17.40
CA ASN A 353 -5.31 1.45 -17.24
C ASN A 353 -6.31 0.30 -17.01
N PRO A 354 -7.20 0.35 -16.00
CA PRO A 354 -8.11 -0.76 -15.69
C PRO A 354 -9.05 -1.14 -16.84
N ASP A 355 -9.25 -0.24 -17.82
CA ASP A 355 -10.11 -0.47 -18.98
C ASP A 355 -9.42 -1.24 -20.11
N ASP A 356 -8.13 -1.51 -20.03
CA ASP A 356 -7.42 -2.29 -21.05
C ASP A 356 -7.43 -3.78 -20.71
N ASN A 357 -8.57 -4.43 -20.93
CA ASN A 357 -8.80 -5.87 -20.76
C ASN A 357 -8.02 -6.74 -21.80
N SER A 358 -6.97 -6.23 -22.40
CA SER A 358 -6.18 -6.94 -23.43
C SER A 358 -5.26 -8.04 -22.90
N GLY A 359 -5.61 -8.66 -21.78
CA GLY A 359 -5.00 -9.94 -21.36
C GLY A 359 -3.56 -9.89 -20.84
N LEU A 360 -3.01 -8.71 -20.54
CA LEU A 360 -1.66 -8.52 -20.01
C LEU A 360 -1.58 -8.54 -18.47
N GLY A 361 -2.67 -8.91 -17.81
CA GLY A 361 -2.82 -8.87 -16.35
C GLY A 361 -2.08 -9.96 -15.59
N ALA A 362 -1.42 -10.90 -16.21
CA ALA A 362 -0.64 -11.94 -15.55
C ALA A 362 0.42 -12.45 -16.53
N SER A 363 1.35 -11.63 -16.96
CA SER A 363 2.48 -12.18 -17.68
C SER A 363 3.44 -12.81 -16.69
N SER A 364 3.37 -14.12 -16.58
CA SER A 364 4.54 -14.95 -16.33
C SER A 364 5.51 -14.77 -17.50
N SER A 365 6.11 -13.58 -17.65
CA SER A 365 7.14 -13.40 -18.65
C SER A 365 8.37 -14.14 -18.15
N SER A 366 8.85 -15.06 -18.96
CA SER A 366 10.10 -15.81 -18.77
C SER A 366 11.35 -14.92 -18.69
N ASP A 367 11.17 -13.60 -18.71
CA ASP A 367 12.24 -12.60 -18.82
C ASP A 367 12.67 -11.99 -17.46
N GLY A 368 12.24 -12.56 -16.33
CA GLY A 368 12.80 -12.27 -15.00
C GLY A 368 12.44 -10.92 -14.38
N TYR A 369 11.50 -10.16 -14.93
CA TYR A 369 11.08 -8.84 -14.44
C TYR A 369 9.63 -8.78 -13.91
N SER A 370 8.98 -9.90 -13.66
CA SER A 370 7.73 -9.87 -12.92
C SER A 370 8.04 -9.51 -11.48
N MET A 371 7.70 -8.29 -11.06
CA MET A 371 7.71 -7.93 -9.65
C MET A 371 6.62 -8.74 -8.98
N ASN A 372 7.00 -9.83 -8.29
CA ASN A 372 6.08 -10.49 -7.38
C ASN A 372 5.80 -9.54 -6.23
N GLN A 373 4.62 -8.95 -6.24
CA GLN A 373 4.20 -8.02 -5.20
C GLN A 373 3.43 -8.79 -4.13
N ASP A 374 3.71 -8.48 -2.89
CA ASP A 374 3.00 -9.01 -1.73
C ASP A 374 2.87 -7.94 -0.64
N VAL A 375 1.89 -8.12 0.23
CA VAL A 375 1.59 -7.18 1.32
C VAL A 375 1.29 -7.91 2.61
N LEU A 376 1.56 -7.23 3.73
CA LEU A 376 0.91 -7.53 5.00
C LEU A 376 -0.16 -6.49 5.27
N VAL A 377 -1.37 -6.96 5.50
CA VAL A 377 -2.57 -6.17 5.82
C VAL A 377 -3.13 -6.58 7.18
N GLY A 378 -4.10 -5.83 7.70
CA GLY A 378 -4.68 -6.10 9.01
C GLY A 378 -3.72 -5.81 10.17
N ILE A 379 -2.67 -5.02 9.95
CA ILE A 379 -1.67 -4.72 10.98
C ILE A 379 -2.25 -3.69 11.93
N GLN A 380 -2.68 -4.14 13.09
CA GLN A 380 -3.20 -3.30 14.17
C GLN A 380 -2.94 -3.94 15.54
N PRO A 381 -2.81 -3.15 16.61
CA PRO A 381 -2.88 -3.68 17.96
C PRO A 381 -4.17 -4.46 18.16
N PRO A 382 -4.19 -5.48 19.04
CA PRO A 382 -5.45 -6.16 19.36
C PRO A 382 -6.47 -5.11 19.78
N SER A 383 -7.65 -5.16 19.22
CA SER A 383 -8.72 -4.29 19.64
C SER A 383 -8.98 -4.56 21.13
N LYS A 384 -9.03 -3.49 21.93
CA LYS A 384 -9.42 -3.62 23.37
C LYS A 384 -10.80 -4.26 23.56
N HIS A 385 -11.46 -4.53 22.46
CA HIS A 385 -12.81 -4.97 22.36
C HIS A 385 -12.99 -6.48 22.24
N ALA A 386 -11.91 -7.25 21.90
CA ALA A 386 -11.96 -8.71 21.93
C ALA A 386 -12.27 -9.26 23.35
N ASP A 387 -11.88 -8.50 24.38
CA ASP A 387 -12.13 -8.87 25.78
C ASP A 387 -13.51 -8.46 26.30
N ASN A 388 -14.31 -7.72 25.53
CA ASN A 388 -15.62 -7.26 25.96
C ASN A 388 -16.61 -7.18 24.79
N PRO A 389 -17.06 -8.31 24.27
CA PRO A 389 -18.02 -8.34 23.17
C PRO A 389 -19.33 -7.65 23.58
N VAL A 390 -19.87 -6.85 22.68
CA VAL A 390 -21.13 -6.15 22.88
C VAL A 390 -22.25 -6.66 21.97
N ALA A 391 -21.91 -7.46 20.99
CA ALA A 391 -22.86 -8.19 20.16
C ALA A 391 -22.31 -9.57 19.78
N THR A 392 -23.22 -10.56 19.67
CA THR A 392 -22.90 -11.91 19.16
C THR A 392 -23.77 -12.18 17.94
N PHE A 393 -23.17 -12.59 16.85
CA PHE A 393 -23.84 -12.92 15.59
C PHE A 393 -23.87 -14.43 15.37
N TYR A 394 -24.98 -14.95 14.85
CA TYR A 394 -25.18 -16.38 14.63
C TYR A 394 -25.54 -16.65 13.18
N SER A 395 -24.97 -17.74 12.62
CA SER A 395 -25.26 -18.18 11.24
C SER A 395 -26.66 -18.70 11.04
N ASP A 396 -27.34 -19.12 12.09
CA ASP A 396 -28.71 -19.66 12.06
C ASP A 396 -29.66 -18.86 12.95
N ILE A 397 -30.97 -19.02 12.70
CA ILE A 397 -32.02 -18.46 13.56
C ILE A 397 -31.96 -19.09 14.95
N ASP A 398 -32.65 -18.48 15.90
CA ASP A 398 -32.77 -18.93 17.30
C ASP A 398 -31.42 -19.04 18.03
N TYR A 399 -30.45 -18.16 17.62
CA TYR A 399 -29.11 -18.11 18.21
C TYR A 399 -28.37 -19.45 18.07
N LYS A 400 -28.54 -20.13 16.94
CA LYS A 400 -27.90 -21.40 16.62
C LYS A 400 -26.81 -21.21 15.55
N GLY A 401 -26.13 -22.32 15.23
CA GLY A 401 -25.05 -22.35 14.26
C GLY A 401 -23.76 -21.76 14.82
N LYS A 402 -22.92 -21.24 13.91
CA LYS A 402 -21.67 -20.60 14.28
C LYS A 402 -21.96 -19.28 15.00
N ALA A 403 -21.36 -19.08 16.16
CA ALA A 403 -21.44 -17.86 16.95
C ALA A 403 -20.14 -17.06 16.83
N VAL A 404 -20.25 -15.76 16.58
CA VAL A 404 -19.11 -14.84 16.52
C VAL A 404 -19.41 -13.62 17.36
N ASP A 405 -18.52 -13.34 18.28
CA ASP A 405 -18.59 -12.17 19.17
C ASP A 405 -17.88 -10.98 18.53
N LEU A 406 -18.56 -9.84 18.46
CA LEU A 406 -17.98 -8.59 18.00
C LEU A 406 -18.03 -7.51 19.09
N PRO A 407 -16.98 -6.66 19.14
CA PRO A 407 -16.94 -5.48 20.01
C PRO A 407 -17.71 -4.31 19.39
N GLU A 408 -17.69 -3.17 20.06
CA GLU A 408 -18.02 -1.86 19.46
C GLU A 408 -17.06 -1.56 18.30
N GLY A 409 -17.58 -1.05 17.19
CA GLY A 409 -16.76 -0.69 16.01
C GLY A 409 -17.52 -0.75 14.70
N GLU A 410 -16.77 -0.50 13.63
CA GLU A 410 -17.23 -0.57 12.24
C GLU A 410 -16.55 -1.75 11.54
N PHE A 411 -17.35 -2.63 10.95
CA PHE A 411 -16.89 -3.89 10.36
C PHE A 411 -17.30 -3.96 8.90
N LEU A 412 -16.33 -3.80 8.02
CA LEU A 412 -16.46 -4.11 6.60
C LEU A 412 -16.47 -5.63 6.39
N LEU A 413 -16.84 -6.09 5.20
CA LEU A 413 -16.89 -7.53 4.89
C LEU A 413 -15.55 -8.23 5.19
N SER A 414 -14.44 -7.61 4.84
CA SER A 414 -13.11 -8.17 5.12
C SER A 414 -12.86 -8.33 6.62
N SER A 415 -13.29 -7.34 7.44
CA SER A 415 -13.21 -7.43 8.89
C SER A 415 -14.13 -8.51 9.44
N LEU A 416 -15.37 -8.61 8.96
CA LEU A 416 -16.31 -9.67 9.35
C LEU A 416 -15.75 -11.06 9.05
N GLN A 417 -15.15 -11.24 7.88
CA GLN A 417 -14.52 -12.50 7.49
C GLN A 417 -13.36 -12.86 8.39
N SER A 418 -12.58 -11.90 8.85
CA SER A 418 -11.48 -12.13 9.78
C SER A 418 -11.96 -12.58 11.17
N TYR A 419 -13.13 -12.09 11.62
CA TYR A 419 -13.80 -12.63 12.79
C TYR A 419 -14.50 -13.98 12.55
N GLY A 420 -14.54 -14.42 11.29
CA GLY A 420 -15.12 -15.70 10.89
C GLY A 420 -16.60 -15.61 10.48
N ILE A 421 -17.13 -14.42 10.22
CA ILE A 421 -18.44 -14.23 9.59
C ILE A 421 -18.22 -14.21 8.07
N THR A 422 -18.81 -15.16 7.35
CA THR A 422 -18.82 -15.15 5.88
C THR A 422 -19.87 -14.16 5.35
N ASN A 423 -19.70 -13.71 4.10
CA ASN A 423 -20.71 -12.84 3.49
C ASN A 423 -22.08 -13.48 3.52
N ASP A 424 -23.10 -12.70 3.86
CA ASP A 424 -24.50 -13.12 3.86
C ASP A 424 -24.78 -14.36 4.75
N ASP A 425 -24.10 -14.50 5.88
CA ASP A 425 -24.19 -15.68 6.75
C ASP A 425 -24.83 -15.39 8.12
N ILE A 426 -25.39 -14.21 8.35
CA ILE A 426 -25.99 -13.85 9.63
C ILE A 426 -27.51 -14.05 9.59
N SER A 427 -28.04 -14.75 10.58
CA SER A 427 -29.48 -15.05 10.70
C SER A 427 -30.11 -14.57 12.02
N SER A 428 -29.32 -14.45 13.08
CA SER A 428 -29.75 -13.94 14.38
C SER A 428 -28.59 -13.24 15.11
N LEU A 429 -28.92 -12.38 16.07
CA LEU A 429 -27.92 -11.64 16.83
C LEU A 429 -28.37 -11.37 18.27
N LYS A 430 -27.41 -11.32 19.19
CA LYS A 430 -27.57 -10.81 20.54
C LYS A 430 -26.89 -9.46 20.65
N VAL A 431 -27.54 -8.51 21.29
CA VAL A 431 -27.02 -7.16 21.54
C VAL A 431 -27.00 -6.91 23.03
N LYS A 432 -25.85 -6.46 23.55
CA LYS A 432 -25.69 -6.06 24.94
C LYS A 432 -26.48 -4.76 25.20
N SER A 433 -27.14 -4.68 26.36
CA SER A 433 -27.85 -3.46 26.78
C SER A 433 -26.93 -2.24 26.70
N GLY A 434 -27.42 -1.13 26.16
CA GLY A 434 -26.65 0.10 25.95
C GLY A 434 -25.93 0.19 24.60
N PHE A 435 -26.05 -0.80 23.73
CA PHE A 435 -25.49 -0.78 22.39
C PHE A 435 -26.56 -0.92 21.31
N LYS A 436 -26.18 -0.49 20.09
CA LYS A 436 -26.97 -0.61 18.86
C LYS A 436 -26.10 -1.24 17.76
N VAL A 437 -26.67 -2.18 17.06
CA VAL A 437 -26.08 -2.79 15.86
C VAL A 437 -26.80 -2.26 14.63
N VAL A 438 -26.07 -1.73 13.67
CA VAL A 438 -26.60 -1.36 12.36
C VAL A 438 -25.98 -2.32 11.33
N VAL A 439 -26.84 -3.06 10.63
CA VAL A 439 -26.43 -3.95 9.55
C VAL A 439 -26.70 -3.29 8.19
N TYR A 440 -25.86 -3.61 7.21
CA TYR A 440 -25.94 -3.07 5.85
C TYR A 440 -25.92 -4.21 4.83
N GLU A 441 -26.71 -4.03 3.76
CA GLU A 441 -26.87 -4.97 2.65
C GLU A 441 -25.56 -5.14 1.87
N ASN A 442 -24.81 -4.04 1.67
CA ASN A 442 -23.58 -4.05 0.89
C ASN A 442 -22.34 -3.80 1.78
N ASP A 443 -21.19 -4.20 1.30
CA ASP A 443 -19.92 -3.80 1.89
C ASP A 443 -19.75 -2.27 1.83
N GLY A 444 -18.90 -1.72 2.71
CA GLY A 444 -18.68 -0.26 2.75
C GLY A 444 -19.86 0.53 3.36
N PHE A 445 -20.72 -0.12 4.14
CA PHE A 445 -21.90 0.48 4.77
C PHE A 445 -22.90 1.02 3.74
N GLY A 446 -22.96 0.39 2.58
CA GLY A 446 -23.86 0.76 1.46
C GLY A 446 -25.16 -0.04 1.44
N GLY A 447 -26.04 0.34 0.52
CA GLY A 447 -27.34 -0.29 0.33
C GLY A 447 -28.35 0.02 1.44
N LYS A 448 -29.30 -0.89 1.65
CA LYS A 448 -30.26 -0.78 2.75
C LYS A 448 -29.56 -1.00 4.10
N SER A 449 -30.11 -0.43 5.15
CA SER A 449 -29.61 -0.65 6.51
C SER A 449 -30.75 -0.91 7.48
N LYS A 450 -30.44 -1.61 8.59
CA LYS A 450 -31.39 -1.85 9.67
C LYS A 450 -30.67 -1.82 11.03
N SER A 451 -31.29 -1.16 11.98
CA SER A 451 -30.77 -1.05 13.35
C SER A 451 -31.43 -2.03 14.29
N TYR A 452 -30.64 -2.65 15.16
CA TYR A 452 -31.08 -3.51 16.24
C TYR A 452 -30.56 -2.98 17.58
N THR A 453 -31.47 -2.64 18.49
CA THR A 453 -31.15 -2.19 19.86
C THR A 453 -31.42 -3.27 20.90
N ALA A 454 -31.89 -4.44 20.47
CA ALA A 454 -32.16 -5.61 21.27
C ALA A 454 -31.82 -6.89 20.51
N SER A 455 -31.60 -7.97 21.25
CA SER A 455 -31.34 -9.29 20.69
C SER A 455 -32.52 -9.75 19.83
N THR A 456 -32.21 -10.36 18.69
CA THR A 456 -33.18 -10.78 17.68
C THR A 456 -32.91 -12.21 17.25
N ALA A 457 -33.82 -13.13 17.59
CA ALA A 457 -33.68 -14.55 17.29
C ALA A 457 -33.86 -14.89 15.80
N ASN A 458 -34.47 -14.01 15.03
CA ASN A 458 -34.65 -14.15 13.59
C ASN A 458 -34.68 -12.75 12.97
N MET A 459 -33.74 -12.47 12.09
CA MET A 459 -33.63 -11.17 11.43
C MET A 459 -34.71 -10.91 10.37
N GLY A 460 -35.54 -11.92 10.06
CA GLY A 460 -36.62 -11.86 9.07
C GLY A 460 -36.10 -12.08 7.64
N SER A 461 -37.01 -12.36 6.74
CA SER A 461 -36.68 -12.75 5.35
C SER A 461 -35.88 -11.67 4.57
N GLU A 462 -35.99 -10.41 4.96
CA GLU A 462 -35.27 -9.32 4.31
C GLU A 462 -33.78 -9.24 4.72
N TRP A 463 -33.45 -9.66 5.94
CA TRP A 463 -32.10 -9.51 6.51
C TRP A 463 -31.41 -10.83 6.82
N ASN A 464 -32.16 -11.93 6.78
CA ASN A 464 -31.60 -13.26 6.97
C ASN A 464 -30.64 -13.58 5.82
N LYS A 465 -29.37 -13.72 6.13
CA LYS A 465 -28.28 -13.99 5.17
C LYS A 465 -28.17 -12.92 4.07
N GLN A 466 -28.21 -11.64 4.48
CA GLN A 466 -28.13 -10.47 3.59
C GLN A 466 -27.24 -9.35 4.16
N VAL A 467 -26.29 -9.69 5.04
CA VAL A 467 -25.46 -8.68 5.72
C VAL A 467 -24.02 -8.77 5.25
N SER A 468 -23.52 -7.65 4.70
CA SER A 468 -22.16 -7.54 4.20
C SER A 468 -21.28 -6.56 4.99
N SER A 469 -21.86 -5.65 5.79
CA SER A 469 -21.09 -4.80 6.72
C SER A 469 -21.91 -4.41 7.94
N ILE A 470 -21.25 -4.05 9.05
CA ILE A 470 -21.88 -3.83 10.36
C ILE A 470 -21.25 -2.64 11.06
N LYS A 471 -22.08 -1.82 11.72
CA LYS A 471 -21.65 -0.87 12.73
C LYS A 471 -22.23 -1.24 14.09
N ILE A 472 -21.42 -1.19 15.14
CA ILE A 472 -21.82 -1.43 16.52
C ILE A 472 -21.40 -0.21 17.31
N GLU A 473 -22.37 0.48 17.90
CA GLU A 473 -22.12 1.75 18.59
C GLU A 473 -22.96 1.85 19.88
N PRO A 474 -22.59 2.71 20.84
CA PRO A 474 -23.39 2.95 22.02
C PRO A 474 -24.79 3.45 21.63
N ASN A 475 -25.82 2.84 22.22
CA ASN A 475 -27.20 3.29 22.07
C ASN A 475 -27.50 4.39 23.09
N GLY A 476 -26.77 5.50 23.03
CA GLY A 476 -26.82 6.57 23.98
C GLY A 476 -27.37 7.87 23.40
N LYS A 477 -28.26 8.49 24.10
CA LYS A 477 -28.71 9.86 23.89
C LYS A 477 -27.49 10.79 23.83
N SER A 478 -27.19 11.37 22.67
CA SER A 478 -26.49 12.63 22.60
C SER A 478 -27.37 13.69 23.27
N GLY A 479 -27.06 14.01 24.50
CA GLY A 479 -27.81 14.99 25.26
C GLY A 479 -27.18 15.24 26.61
N LEU A 480 -26.10 15.98 26.60
CA LEU A 480 -25.77 16.87 27.71
C LEU A 480 -25.35 18.20 27.14
N SER A 481 -26.34 19.05 26.89
CA SER A 481 -26.20 20.48 27.03
C SER A 481 -26.05 20.76 28.53
N GLY A 482 -24.97 21.44 28.91
CA GLY A 482 -24.68 21.94 30.24
C GLY A 482 -23.41 22.74 30.18
#